data_92c81585dae82ca59fef18557ca5cb75
#
_entry.id   92c81585dae82ca59fef18557ca5cb75
#
_cell.length_a   1.000
_cell.length_b   1.000
_cell.length_c   1.000
_cell.angle_alpha   90.00
_cell.angle_beta   90.00
_cell.angle_gamma   90.00
#
_symmetry.space_group_name_H-M   'P 1'
#
loop_
_entity.id
_entity.type
_entity.pdbx_description
1 polymer ?
#
loop_
_entity_poly.entity_id
_entity_poly.type
_entity_poly.pdbx_seq_one_letter_code
_entity_poly.pdbx_strand_id
1 'polypeptide(L)'
;ELGIFSAMWNEHCSYKSSRIHLEKLPTKGKHVIQGPGENAGVIDIGDDDAIIFKIESHNHPSYIEPYQGAATGVGGILRDVFTMGARPIALLNSIHFGSPKHFKTKSLLNGVVSGIGGYGNCIGIPTVAGETKFNETYNENILVNAMAVGHAKKDKIFYSKAQGLNKSVVYVGSKTGRDGIH
;
A
#
# COMPACT_ATOMS: atom_id res chain seq x y z
N GLU A 1 22.05 -19.29 -6.21
CA GLU A 1 22.91 -18.39 -5.39
C GLU A 1 22.56 -16.92 -5.63
N LEU A 2 22.53 -16.45 -6.89
CA LEU A 2 22.21 -15.06 -7.21
C LEU A 2 20.87 -14.61 -6.63
N GLY A 3 19.85 -15.46 -6.68
CA GLY A 3 18.53 -15.17 -6.10
C GLY A 3 18.56 -15.04 -4.57
N ILE A 4 19.42 -15.80 -3.90
CA ILE A 4 19.61 -15.69 -2.44
C ILE A 4 20.28 -14.35 -2.10
N PHE A 5 21.33 -13.98 -2.82
CA PHE A 5 21.97 -12.68 -2.64
C PHE A 5 21.01 -11.51 -2.90
N SER A 6 20.22 -11.62 -3.97
CA SER A 6 19.20 -10.60 -4.28
C SER A 6 18.18 -10.44 -3.15
N ALA A 7 17.65 -11.55 -2.63
CA ALA A 7 16.72 -11.53 -1.49
C ALA A 7 17.38 -11.00 -0.22
N MET A 8 18.62 -11.38 0.06
CA MET A 8 19.36 -10.91 1.23
C MET A 8 19.70 -9.43 1.16
N TRP A 9 19.86 -8.87 -0.05
CA TRP A 9 20.18 -7.46 -0.26
C TRP A 9 18.95 -6.58 -0.42
N ASN A 10 17.81 -7.18 -0.64
CA ASN A 10 16.55 -6.47 -0.85
C ASN A 10 16.05 -5.84 0.46
N GLU A 11 15.87 -4.54 0.46
CA GLU A 11 15.33 -3.78 1.60
C GLU A 11 13.89 -4.19 1.93
N HIS A 12 13.10 -4.54 0.91
CA HIS A 12 11.70 -4.97 1.06
C HIS A 12 11.55 -6.25 1.92
N CYS A 13 12.51 -7.16 1.86
CA CYS A 13 12.43 -8.43 2.61
C CYS A 13 12.77 -8.29 4.10
N SER A 14 13.57 -7.33 4.50
CA SER A 14 14.09 -7.27 5.87
C SER A 14 14.35 -5.88 6.43
N TYR A 15 14.16 -4.84 5.63
CA TYR A 15 14.38 -3.44 6.05
C TYR A 15 15.74 -3.19 6.71
N LYS A 16 16.79 -3.82 6.20
CA LYS A 16 18.12 -3.86 6.83
C LYS A 16 18.73 -2.49 7.09
N SER A 17 18.61 -1.59 6.11
CA SER A 17 19.16 -0.24 6.19
C SER A 17 18.21 0.73 6.88
N SER A 18 16.90 0.60 6.67
CA SER A 18 15.90 1.53 7.17
C SER A 18 15.38 1.19 8.57
N ARG A 19 15.48 -0.07 9.00
CA ARG A 19 14.94 -0.57 10.27
C ARG A 19 15.41 0.27 11.48
N ILE A 20 16.69 0.58 11.56
CA ILE A 20 17.26 1.38 12.64
C ILE A 20 16.67 2.79 12.76
N HIS A 21 16.12 3.31 11.67
CA HIS A 21 15.42 4.59 11.64
C HIS A 21 13.94 4.41 11.97
N LEU A 22 13.29 3.37 11.43
CA LEU A 22 11.88 3.06 11.67
C LEU A 22 11.60 2.73 13.13
N GLU A 23 12.50 2.01 13.80
CA GLU A 23 12.38 1.67 15.23
C GLU A 23 12.35 2.88 16.16
N LYS A 24 12.84 4.04 15.71
CA LYS A 24 12.83 5.30 16.46
C LYS A 24 11.51 6.06 16.36
N LEU A 25 10.62 5.67 15.44
CA LEU A 25 9.34 6.34 15.26
C LEU A 25 8.39 6.03 16.42
N PRO A 26 7.62 7.01 16.89
CA PRO A 26 6.62 6.78 17.93
C PRO A 26 5.47 5.94 17.35
N THR A 27 5.32 4.72 17.82
CA THR A 27 4.31 3.76 17.35
C THR A 27 3.17 3.55 18.35
N LYS A 28 3.23 4.21 19.50
CA LYS A 28 2.26 4.09 20.60
C LYS A 28 1.69 5.46 20.97
N GLY A 29 0.44 5.49 21.37
CA GLY A 29 -0.22 6.73 21.81
C GLY A 29 -1.64 6.43 22.30
N LYS A 30 -2.27 7.40 22.96
CA LYS A 30 -3.61 7.28 23.55
C LYS A 30 -4.67 6.78 22.56
N HIS A 31 -4.58 7.22 21.31
CA HIS A 31 -5.55 6.89 20.27
C HIS A 31 -5.12 5.71 19.37
N VAL A 32 -3.92 5.15 19.59
CA VAL A 32 -3.43 4.02 18.79
C VAL A 32 -4.02 2.73 19.32
N ILE A 33 -4.91 2.11 18.53
CA ILE A 33 -5.44 0.77 18.80
C ILE A 33 -4.47 -0.28 18.30
N GLN A 34 -3.96 -0.12 17.07
CA GLN A 34 -3.01 -1.01 16.44
C GLN A 34 -1.88 -0.22 15.77
N GLY A 35 -0.68 -0.43 16.26
CA GLY A 35 0.56 0.03 15.62
C GLY A 35 1.10 -1.01 14.62
N PRO A 36 2.41 -0.94 14.27
CA PRO A 36 3.05 -1.93 13.39
C PRO A 36 2.89 -3.38 13.90
N GLY A 37 2.73 -4.32 12.97
CA GLY A 37 2.61 -5.76 13.26
C GLY A 37 1.35 -6.43 12.71
N GLU A 38 0.42 -5.65 12.17
CA GLU A 38 -0.74 -6.11 11.43
C GLU A 38 -0.76 -5.50 10.02
N ASN A 39 -1.76 -5.85 9.22
CA ASN A 39 -1.85 -5.40 7.83
C ASN A 39 -1.98 -3.88 7.70
N ALA A 40 -2.62 -3.23 8.66
CA ALA A 40 -2.83 -1.79 8.67
C ALA A 40 -2.74 -1.20 10.08
N GLY A 41 -2.50 0.08 10.17
CA GLY A 41 -2.59 0.84 11.42
C GLY A 41 -4.04 1.19 11.75
N VAL A 42 -4.34 1.28 13.05
CA VAL A 42 -5.68 1.59 13.55
C VAL A 42 -5.63 2.67 14.62
N ILE A 43 -6.43 3.70 14.47
CA ILE A 43 -6.60 4.77 15.46
C ILE A 43 -8.06 4.90 15.90
N ASP A 44 -8.22 5.17 17.18
CA ASP A 44 -9.49 5.51 17.82
C ASP A 44 -9.88 6.96 17.50
N ILE A 45 -11.09 7.17 17.00
CA ILE A 45 -11.63 8.51 16.72
C ILE A 45 -12.82 8.89 17.63
N GLY A 46 -13.10 8.07 18.65
CA GLY A 46 -14.23 8.25 19.56
C GLY A 46 -15.49 7.49 19.09
N ASP A 47 -16.53 7.53 19.89
CA ASP A 47 -17.89 7.00 19.59
C ASP A 47 -17.92 5.56 19.04
N ASP A 48 -17.01 4.71 19.55
CA ASP A 48 -16.75 3.34 19.06
C ASP A 48 -16.30 3.22 17.61
N ASP A 49 -15.88 4.29 17.01
CA ASP A 49 -15.38 4.34 15.65
C ASP A 49 -13.84 4.32 15.59
N ALA A 50 -13.33 3.72 14.54
CA ALA A 50 -11.90 3.63 14.26
C ALA A 50 -11.61 3.92 12.79
N ILE A 51 -10.45 4.54 12.55
CA ILE A 51 -9.86 4.71 11.22
C ILE A 51 -8.75 3.68 11.06
N ILE A 52 -8.81 2.96 9.97
CA ILE A 52 -7.82 1.98 9.52
C ILE A 52 -7.12 2.54 8.29
N PHE A 53 -5.80 2.54 8.27
CA PHE A 53 -5.06 3.12 7.15
C PHE A 53 -3.77 2.37 6.88
N LYS A 54 -3.39 2.37 5.61
CA LYS A 54 -2.15 1.79 5.10
C LYS A 54 -1.56 2.71 4.05
N ILE A 55 -0.26 2.89 4.08
CA ILE A 55 0.52 3.51 3.00
C ILE A 55 1.57 2.53 2.52
N GLU A 56 1.79 2.50 1.22
CA GLU A 56 2.81 1.66 0.60
C GLU A 56 3.41 2.33 -0.63
N SER A 57 4.68 2.05 -0.89
CA SER A 57 5.39 2.54 -2.07
C SER A 57 5.44 1.47 -3.14
N HIS A 58 5.04 1.82 -4.37
CA HIS A 58 5.07 0.96 -5.55
C HIS A 58 5.89 1.60 -6.68
N ASN A 59 7.17 1.85 -6.40
CA ASN A 59 8.04 2.66 -7.25
C ASN A 59 8.52 1.91 -8.50
N HIS A 60 9.30 0.84 -8.32
CA HIS A 60 9.88 0.04 -9.40
C HIS A 60 8.83 -0.55 -10.36
N PRO A 61 7.77 -1.20 -9.88
CA PRO A 61 6.72 -1.70 -10.76
C PRO A 61 6.10 -0.60 -11.60
N SER A 62 5.85 0.57 -11.01
CA SER A 62 5.27 1.72 -11.71
C SER A 62 6.22 2.38 -12.70
N TYR A 63 7.53 2.26 -12.52
CA TYR A 63 8.50 2.75 -13.50
C TYR A 63 8.55 1.86 -14.75
N ILE A 64 8.37 0.55 -14.57
CA ILE A 64 8.43 -0.45 -15.66
C ILE A 64 7.09 -0.52 -16.38
N GLU A 65 5.99 -0.70 -15.64
CA GLU A 65 4.61 -0.77 -16.13
C GLU A 65 3.73 0.20 -15.36
N PRO A 66 3.69 1.48 -15.75
CA PRO A 66 3.16 2.55 -14.90
C PRO A 66 1.68 2.37 -14.55
N TYR A 67 0.85 1.89 -15.47
CA TYR A 67 -0.56 1.61 -15.18
C TYR A 67 -0.71 0.44 -14.20
N GLN A 68 -0.15 -0.72 -14.54
CA GLN A 68 -0.30 -1.94 -13.75
C GLN A 68 0.41 -1.85 -12.39
N GLY A 69 1.60 -1.26 -12.37
CA GLY A 69 2.36 -1.06 -11.14
C GLY A 69 1.63 -0.17 -10.13
N ALA A 70 1.08 0.95 -10.59
CA ALA A 70 0.31 1.86 -9.74
C ALA A 70 -1.04 1.26 -9.32
N ALA A 71 -1.74 0.59 -10.24
CA ALA A 71 -2.98 -0.12 -9.93
C ALA A 71 -2.78 -1.20 -8.87
N THR A 72 -1.71 -1.99 -8.98
CA THR A 72 -1.35 -3.02 -7.99
C THR A 72 -1.03 -2.40 -6.62
N GLY A 73 -0.35 -1.25 -6.61
CA GLY A 73 -0.08 -0.51 -5.38
C GLY A 73 -1.36 -0.11 -4.64
N VAL A 74 -2.32 0.46 -5.35
CA VAL A 74 -3.64 0.79 -4.78
C VAL A 74 -4.39 -0.46 -4.35
N GLY A 75 -4.38 -1.51 -5.16
CA GLY A 75 -5.06 -2.77 -4.84
C GLY A 75 -4.53 -3.43 -3.58
N GLY A 76 -3.21 -3.45 -3.40
CA GLY A 76 -2.56 -4.02 -2.22
C GLY A 76 -3.00 -3.34 -0.91
N ILE A 77 -2.94 -2.02 -0.86
CA ILE A 77 -3.31 -1.29 0.37
C ILE A 77 -4.82 -1.31 0.65
N LEU A 78 -5.65 -1.37 -0.38
CA LEU A 78 -7.09 -1.56 -0.20
C LEU A 78 -7.40 -2.93 0.41
N ARG A 79 -6.70 -3.97 -0.02
CA ARG A 79 -6.82 -5.32 0.58
C ARG A 79 -6.40 -5.31 2.05
N ASP A 80 -5.32 -4.64 2.41
CA ASP A 80 -4.88 -4.53 3.79
C ASP A 80 -5.94 -3.90 4.68
N VAL A 81 -6.59 -2.84 4.20
CA VAL A 81 -7.70 -2.19 4.91
C VAL A 81 -8.91 -3.13 5.03
N PHE A 82 -9.28 -3.82 3.95
CA PHE A 82 -10.38 -4.80 3.97
C PHE A 82 -10.12 -5.97 4.93
N THR A 83 -8.91 -6.50 4.96
CA THR A 83 -8.56 -7.63 5.84
C THR A 83 -8.65 -7.28 7.31
N MET A 84 -8.55 -6.00 7.66
CA MET A 84 -8.77 -5.49 9.02
C MET A 84 -10.26 -5.25 9.35
N GLY A 85 -11.18 -5.62 8.44
CA GLY A 85 -12.63 -5.47 8.65
C GLY A 85 -13.17 -4.06 8.34
N ALA A 86 -12.36 -3.19 7.77
CA ALA A 86 -12.77 -1.83 7.47
C ALA A 86 -13.30 -1.67 6.04
N ARG A 87 -14.26 -0.77 5.87
CA ARG A 87 -14.69 -0.30 4.56
C ARG A 87 -13.74 0.83 4.11
N PRO A 88 -12.97 0.67 3.03
CA PRO A 88 -12.23 1.78 2.46
C PRO A 88 -13.15 2.91 2.02
N ILE A 89 -12.76 4.14 2.32
CA ILE A 89 -13.57 5.36 2.06
C ILE A 89 -12.82 6.43 1.29
N ALA A 90 -11.49 6.39 1.31
CA ALA A 90 -10.66 7.39 0.65
C ALA A 90 -9.30 6.82 0.22
N LEU A 91 -8.78 7.36 -0.88
CA LEU A 91 -7.40 7.20 -1.32
C LEU A 91 -6.67 8.54 -1.25
N LEU A 92 -5.39 8.48 -0.96
CA LEU A 92 -4.46 9.60 -0.99
C LEU A 92 -3.17 9.13 -1.66
N ASN A 93 -2.45 10.05 -2.31
CA ASN A 93 -1.23 9.69 -3.01
C ASN A 93 -0.14 10.75 -2.83
N SER A 94 1.12 10.30 -2.76
CA SER A 94 2.28 11.17 -2.89
C SER A 94 3.14 10.61 -4.02
N ILE A 95 3.13 11.28 -5.17
CA ILE A 95 3.75 10.80 -6.39
C ILE A 95 4.82 11.76 -6.87
N HIS A 96 5.99 11.22 -7.20
CA HIS A 96 7.16 12.02 -7.58
C HIS A 96 7.71 11.51 -8.90
N PHE A 97 7.92 12.43 -9.81
CA PHE A 97 8.38 12.15 -11.17
C PHE A 97 9.65 12.93 -11.48
N GLY A 98 10.34 12.51 -12.52
CA GLY A 98 11.48 13.22 -13.10
C GLY A 98 11.12 14.59 -13.63
N SER A 99 12.12 15.28 -14.17
CA SER A 99 11.91 16.58 -14.82
C SER A 99 10.78 16.50 -15.86
N PRO A 100 9.88 17.50 -15.92
CA PRO A 100 8.84 17.54 -16.97
C PRO A 100 9.39 17.49 -18.41
N LYS A 101 10.66 17.85 -18.59
CA LYS A 101 11.36 17.80 -19.88
C LYS A 101 11.96 16.42 -20.20
N HIS A 102 12.04 15.52 -19.21
CA HIS A 102 12.56 14.18 -19.42
C HIS A 102 11.58 13.34 -20.26
N PHE A 103 12.10 12.61 -21.23
CA PHE A 103 11.30 11.94 -22.27
C PHE A 103 10.28 10.93 -21.74
N LYS A 104 10.54 10.28 -20.62
CA LYS A 104 9.63 9.30 -19.98
C LYS A 104 8.58 9.95 -19.07
N THR A 105 8.81 11.14 -18.53
CA THR A 105 7.97 11.68 -17.44
C THR A 105 6.50 11.76 -17.82
N LYS A 106 6.18 12.19 -19.04
CA LYS A 106 4.78 12.30 -19.48
C LYS A 106 4.08 10.94 -19.54
N SER A 107 4.74 9.91 -20.07
CA SER A 107 4.15 8.57 -20.16
C SER A 107 4.00 7.92 -18.79
N LEU A 108 5.00 8.08 -17.93
CA LEU A 108 4.96 7.58 -16.54
C LEU A 108 3.83 8.24 -15.75
N LEU A 109 3.72 9.58 -15.82
CA LEU A 109 2.65 10.31 -15.14
C LEU A 109 1.26 9.85 -15.60
N ASN A 110 1.04 9.78 -16.91
CA ASN A 110 -0.23 9.36 -17.47
C ASN A 110 -0.60 7.92 -17.03
N GLY A 111 0.35 7.00 -17.11
CA GLY A 111 0.12 5.61 -16.73
C GLY A 111 -0.16 5.46 -15.24
N VAL A 112 0.64 6.10 -14.39
CA VAL A 112 0.45 6.05 -12.92
C VAL A 112 -0.90 6.63 -12.51
N VAL A 113 -1.24 7.83 -13.00
CA VAL A 113 -2.52 8.47 -12.66
C VAL A 113 -3.70 7.63 -13.17
N SER A 114 -3.59 7.09 -14.38
CA SER A 114 -4.64 6.22 -14.94
C SER A 114 -4.76 4.90 -14.16
N GLY A 115 -3.65 4.32 -13.70
CA GLY A 115 -3.65 3.10 -12.88
C GLY A 115 -4.31 3.31 -11.51
N ILE A 116 -3.94 4.38 -10.82
CA ILE A 116 -4.56 4.76 -9.54
C ILE A 116 -6.06 5.00 -9.73
N GLY A 117 -6.43 5.83 -10.70
CA GLY A 117 -7.83 6.17 -10.97
C GLY A 117 -8.65 4.97 -11.43
N GLY A 118 -8.08 4.13 -12.30
CA GLY A 118 -8.74 2.93 -12.80
C GLY A 118 -9.10 1.96 -11.69
N TYR A 119 -8.17 1.68 -10.78
CA TYR A 119 -8.45 0.79 -9.65
C TYR A 119 -9.44 1.40 -8.65
N GLY A 120 -9.28 2.68 -8.32
CA GLY A 120 -10.21 3.41 -7.45
C GLY A 120 -11.64 3.40 -7.99
N ASN A 121 -11.81 3.62 -9.30
CA ASN A 121 -13.11 3.57 -9.97
C ASN A 121 -13.77 2.19 -9.90
N CYS A 122 -13.01 1.10 -10.08
CA CYS A 122 -13.55 -0.25 -9.99
C CYS A 122 -14.17 -0.55 -8.62
N ILE A 123 -13.66 0.05 -7.57
CA ILE A 123 -14.10 -0.17 -6.18
C ILE A 123 -15.05 0.95 -5.72
N GLY A 124 -15.11 2.05 -6.45
CA GLY A 124 -15.92 3.21 -6.11
C GLY A 124 -15.36 4.05 -4.97
N ILE A 125 -14.03 4.13 -4.85
CA ILE A 125 -13.35 4.87 -3.78
C ILE A 125 -12.64 6.09 -4.37
N PRO A 126 -12.97 7.32 -3.90
CA PRO A 126 -12.38 8.53 -4.44
C PRO A 126 -10.95 8.76 -3.93
N THR A 127 -10.10 9.33 -4.76
CA THR A 127 -8.87 9.99 -4.33
C THR A 127 -9.21 11.39 -3.85
N VAL A 128 -9.00 11.67 -2.58
CA VAL A 128 -9.47 12.92 -1.93
C VAL A 128 -8.35 13.92 -1.65
N ALA A 129 -7.10 13.46 -1.62
CA ALA A 129 -5.94 14.33 -1.39
C ALA A 129 -4.66 13.69 -1.92
N GLY A 130 -3.61 14.48 -1.95
CA GLY A 130 -2.28 14.02 -2.33
C GLY A 130 -1.40 15.15 -2.83
N GLU A 131 -0.22 14.78 -3.30
CA GLU A 131 0.73 15.70 -3.91
C GLU A 131 1.40 15.07 -5.13
N THR A 132 1.81 15.92 -6.06
CA THR A 132 2.63 15.53 -7.19
C THR A 132 3.84 16.46 -7.25
N LYS A 133 5.04 15.88 -7.28
CA LYS A 133 6.31 16.63 -7.34
C LYS A 133 7.15 16.21 -8.53
N PHE A 134 7.95 17.14 -9.02
CA PHE A 134 8.89 16.93 -10.13
C PHE A 134 10.29 17.32 -9.70
N ASN A 135 11.25 16.42 -9.88
CA ASN A 135 12.65 16.67 -9.64
C ASN A 135 13.51 15.75 -10.50
N GLU A 136 14.62 16.24 -11.01
CA GLU A 136 15.52 15.48 -11.88
C GLU A 136 16.07 14.20 -11.26
N THR A 137 16.15 14.14 -9.91
CA THR A 137 16.56 12.94 -9.19
C THR A 137 15.64 11.74 -9.41
N TYR A 138 14.41 11.98 -9.86
CA TYR A 138 13.43 10.92 -10.17
C TYR A 138 13.34 10.57 -11.66
N ASN A 139 14.28 11.02 -12.50
CA ASN A 139 14.26 10.72 -13.93
C ASN A 139 14.33 9.21 -14.22
N GLU A 140 15.11 8.47 -13.43
CA GLU A 140 15.36 7.04 -13.63
C GLU A 140 14.60 6.14 -12.63
N ASN A 141 13.97 6.73 -11.63
CA ASN A 141 13.14 6.00 -10.69
C ASN A 141 12.11 6.91 -10.00
N ILE A 142 10.86 6.75 -10.34
CA ILE A 142 9.75 7.52 -9.77
C ILE A 142 9.37 7.02 -8.38
N LEU A 143 8.71 7.86 -7.59
CA LEU A 143 8.07 7.44 -6.34
C LEU A 143 6.55 7.44 -6.52
N VAL A 144 5.94 6.31 -6.20
CA VAL A 144 4.48 6.15 -6.21
C VAL A 144 4.07 5.63 -4.83
N ASN A 145 3.67 6.55 -3.97
CA ASN A 145 3.17 6.22 -2.65
C ASN A 145 1.65 6.34 -2.66
N ALA A 146 0.98 5.24 -2.39
CA ALA A 146 -0.46 5.20 -2.28
C ALA A 146 -0.86 4.95 -0.83
N MET A 147 -1.92 5.61 -0.38
CA MET A 147 -2.51 5.46 0.95
C MET A 147 -4.00 5.17 0.81
N ALA A 148 -4.47 4.18 1.53
CA ALA A 148 -5.90 3.90 1.69
C ALA A 148 -6.32 4.18 3.13
N VAL A 149 -7.51 4.74 3.27
CA VAL A 149 -8.15 5.01 4.56
C VAL A 149 -9.49 4.30 4.57
N GLY A 150 -9.78 3.60 5.64
CA GLY A 150 -11.04 2.91 5.86
C GLY A 150 -11.62 3.22 7.23
N HIS A 151 -12.89 2.92 7.39
CA HIS A 151 -13.65 3.11 8.61
C HIS A 151 -14.24 1.78 9.09
N ALA A 152 -14.20 1.55 10.40
CA ALA A 152 -14.85 0.42 11.04
C ALA A 152 -15.30 0.77 12.47
N LYS A 153 -16.25 0.00 13.02
CA LYS A 153 -16.49 -0.02 14.46
C LYS A 153 -15.38 -0.80 15.16
N LYS A 154 -14.95 -0.36 16.33
CA LYS A 154 -13.85 -0.99 17.09
C LYS A 154 -14.06 -2.47 17.35
N ASP A 155 -15.28 -2.90 17.60
CA ASP A 155 -15.67 -4.30 17.82
C ASP A 155 -15.70 -5.15 16.55
N LYS A 156 -15.53 -4.53 15.37
CA LYS A 156 -15.53 -5.18 14.05
C LYS A 156 -14.15 -5.26 13.40
N ILE A 157 -13.09 -4.92 14.12
CA ILE A 157 -11.72 -5.01 13.62
C ILE A 157 -11.27 -6.47 13.65
N PHE A 158 -10.72 -6.94 12.53
CA PHE A 158 -10.13 -8.25 12.40
C PHE A 158 -8.61 -8.21 12.50
N TYR A 159 -8.04 -9.21 13.10
CA TYR A 159 -6.59 -9.40 13.25
C TYR A 159 -6.18 -10.72 12.60
N SER A 160 -4.95 -10.77 12.09
CA SER A 160 -4.37 -11.96 11.44
C SER A 160 -4.02 -13.05 12.47
N LYS A 161 -5.04 -13.67 13.06
CA LYS A 161 -4.87 -14.73 14.05
C LYS A 161 -5.57 -16.01 13.63
N ALA A 162 -4.84 -17.11 13.60
CA ALA A 162 -5.45 -18.43 13.49
C ALA A 162 -6.18 -18.75 14.81
N GLN A 163 -7.49 -18.81 14.78
CA GLN A 163 -8.33 -19.07 15.95
C GLN A 163 -9.30 -20.24 15.71
N GLY A 164 -9.47 -21.07 16.74
CA GLY A 164 -10.40 -22.18 16.73
C GLY A 164 -9.76 -23.49 16.29
N LEU A 165 -9.53 -24.38 17.28
CA LEU A 165 -9.11 -25.74 17.01
C LEU A 165 -10.11 -26.47 16.11
N ASN A 166 -9.59 -27.24 15.14
CA ASN A 166 -10.38 -28.03 14.18
C ASN A 166 -11.30 -27.23 13.24
N LYS A 167 -11.12 -25.93 13.12
CA LYS A 167 -11.81 -25.14 12.09
C LYS A 167 -11.10 -25.23 10.76
N SER A 168 -11.89 -25.28 9.69
CA SER A 168 -11.36 -25.30 8.32
C SER A 168 -10.72 -23.97 7.95
N VAL A 169 -9.59 -24.02 7.23
CA VAL A 169 -9.05 -22.87 6.53
C VAL A 169 -9.65 -22.88 5.12
N VAL A 170 -10.27 -21.77 4.74
CA VAL A 170 -10.90 -21.64 3.43
C VAL A 170 -10.10 -20.67 2.58
N TYR A 171 -9.62 -21.15 1.43
CA TYR A 171 -9.00 -20.32 0.42
C TYR A 171 -10.08 -19.81 -0.54
N VAL A 172 -10.16 -18.49 -0.70
CA VAL A 172 -11.12 -17.83 -1.59
C VAL A 172 -10.37 -16.96 -2.59
N GLY A 173 -10.58 -17.21 -3.86
CA GLY A 173 -9.94 -16.46 -4.94
C GLY A 173 -10.07 -17.15 -6.28
N SER A 174 -9.59 -16.50 -7.32
CA SER A 174 -9.50 -17.08 -8.66
C SER A 174 -8.33 -18.09 -8.74
N LYS A 175 -8.38 -18.99 -9.71
CA LYS A 175 -7.20 -19.79 -10.07
C LYS A 175 -6.15 -18.88 -10.66
N THR A 176 -4.96 -18.90 -10.08
CA THR A 176 -3.79 -18.22 -10.64
C THR A 176 -3.14 -19.09 -11.71
N GLY A 177 -2.59 -18.46 -12.75
CA GLY A 177 -1.78 -19.13 -13.75
C GLY A 177 -0.39 -19.54 -13.20
N ARG A 178 0.42 -20.15 -14.04
CA ARG A 178 1.82 -20.49 -13.70
C ARG A 178 2.69 -19.26 -13.52
N ASP A 179 2.33 -18.18 -14.15
CA ASP A 179 2.90 -16.85 -14.03
C ASP A 179 2.57 -16.18 -12.71
N GLY A 180 1.59 -16.69 -11.99
CA GLY A 180 1.05 -16.34 -10.66
C GLY A 180 1.81 -15.40 -9.79
N ILE A 181 2.45 -14.50 -10.39
CA ILE A 181 3.25 -13.46 -9.76
C ILE A 181 2.34 -12.27 -9.54
N HIS A 182 2.25 -11.92 -8.38
CA HIS A 182 1.51 -10.73 -8.06
C HIS A 182 1.95 -10.10 -6.84
#